data_f91be8f63436722025d20b4090ef434c
#
_entry.id   f91be8f63436722025d20b4090ef434c
#
_cell.length_a   1.000
_cell.length_b   1.000
_cell.length_c   1.000
_cell.angle_alpha   90.00
_cell.angle_beta   90.00
_cell.angle_gamma   90.00
#
_symmetry.space_group_name_H-M   'P 1'
#
loop_
_entity.id
_entity.type
_entity.pdbx_description
1 polymer ?
#
loop_
_entity_poly.entity_id
_entity_poly.type
_entity_poly.pdbx_seq_one_letter_code
_entity_poly.pdbx_strand_id
1 'polypeptide(L)'
;MENLTPNGELLDLEDKNIGPEQLSLLCHAEDLSSVKQLFLSQNEICAESIEILSRVKGFTGLVSLYLNNNLIGDEEAKVLANAEIFKNLKCLMLEANNIGTKGAEALASSPNLKNLEVLFLDSNPIGPQGARALACSEKLPSLQALHLDSTEVGDEGTQAIAESPYFNNLKKLYLCSNKMGNVGAIALAKSESLKNLNVLSIWRNEIRDAGGQAIADSQTFMNLERLYMSLNFIERPVRKVIRGSDLAKRLTTLVMD
;
A
#
# COMPACT_ATOMS: atom_id res chain seq x y z
N MET A 1 -30.82 -3.58 3.73
CA MET A 1 -30.29 -4.84 3.13
C MET A 1 -30.06 -4.72 1.61
N GLU A 2 -30.40 -3.59 0.97
CA GLU A 2 -30.13 -3.36 -0.47
C GLU A 2 -28.64 -3.37 -0.84
N ASN A 3 -27.76 -3.12 0.11
CA ASN A 3 -26.31 -3.01 -0.10
C ASN A 3 -25.54 -4.32 0.19
N LEU A 4 -26.24 -5.39 0.52
CA LEU A 4 -25.66 -6.71 0.77
C LEU A 4 -25.90 -7.62 -0.45
N THR A 5 -24.85 -8.25 -0.95
CA THR A 5 -24.98 -9.22 -2.05
C THR A 5 -25.85 -10.42 -1.66
N PRO A 6 -26.49 -11.11 -2.62
CA PRO A 6 -27.39 -12.25 -2.33
C PRO A 6 -26.73 -13.39 -1.54
N ASN A 7 -25.42 -13.56 -1.68
CA ASN A 7 -24.64 -14.57 -0.93
C ASN A 7 -24.15 -14.04 0.44
N GLY A 8 -24.45 -12.79 0.80
CA GLY A 8 -24.05 -12.16 2.04
C GLY A 8 -22.56 -11.83 2.19
N GLU A 9 -21.74 -12.02 1.16
CA GLU A 9 -20.28 -11.89 1.29
C GLU A 9 -19.74 -10.47 1.09
N LEU A 10 -20.48 -9.60 0.41
CA LEU A 10 -20.08 -8.23 0.13
C LEU A 10 -21.13 -7.27 0.67
N LEU A 11 -20.71 -6.33 1.53
CA LEU A 11 -21.51 -5.21 2.00
C LEU A 11 -20.94 -3.92 1.41
N ASP A 12 -21.73 -3.31 0.50
CA ASP A 12 -21.36 -2.07 -0.19
C ASP A 12 -22.05 -0.86 0.43
N LEU A 13 -21.27 -0.09 1.14
CA LEU A 13 -21.67 1.17 1.79
C LEU A 13 -20.84 2.35 1.27
N GLU A 14 -20.20 2.21 0.10
CA GLU A 14 -19.44 3.29 -0.53
C GLU A 14 -20.35 4.43 -0.93
N ASP A 15 -19.93 5.68 -0.65
CA ASP A 15 -20.65 6.93 -1.00
C ASP A 15 -22.13 6.94 -0.52
N LYS A 16 -22.34 6.52 0.74
CA LYS A 16 -23.69 6.43 1.36
C LYS A 16 -23.86 7.34 2.57
N ASN A 17 -22.96 8.32 2.76
CA ASN A 17 -22.93 9.19 3.94
C ASN A 17 -22.97 8.38 5.25
N ILE A 18 -22.15 7.34 5.32
CA ILE A 18 -22.05 6.48 6.49
C ILE A 18 -21.19 7.19 7.55
N GLY A 19 -21.83 7.61 8.61
CA GLY A 19 -21.21 8.17 9.81
C GLY A 19 -21.33 7.24 11.01
N PRO A 20 -21.00 7.74 12.24
CA PRO A 20 -21.07 6.97 13.47
C PRO A 20 -22.44 6.37 13.75
N GLU A 21 -23.52 7.14 13.52
CA GLU A 21 -24.90 6.70 13.77
C GLU A 21 -25.27 5.48 12.92
N GLN A 22 -24.95 5.53 11.60
CA GLN A 22 -25.25 4.44 10.66
C GLN A 22 -24.40 3.20 10.99
N LEU A 23 -23.11 3.38 11.34
CA LEU A 23 -22.24 2.29 11.74
C LEU A 23 -22.70 1.63 13.05
N SER A 24 -23.25 2.42 13.98
CA SER A 24 -23.76 1.88 15.22
C SER A 24 -24.94 0.90 14.99
N LEU A 25 -25.72 1.10 13.91
CA LEU A 25 -26.78 0.16 13.53
C LEU A 25 -26.22 -1.18 13.08
N LEU A 26 -25.03 -1.22 12.47
CA LEU A 26 -24.37 -2.47 12.08
C LEU A 26 -23.98 -3.30 13.32
N CYS A 27 -23.67 -2.66 14.45
CA CYS A 27 -23.36 -3.36 15.71
C CYS A 27 -24.53 -4.18 16.23
N HIS A 28 -25.75 -3.83 15.83
CA HIS A 28 -26.99 -4.50 16.25
C HIS A 28 -27.56 -5.41 15.14
N ALA A 29 -26.89 -5.49 13.99
CA ALA A 29 -27.30 -6.42 12.93
C ALA A 29 -27.10 -7.88 13.39
N GLU A 30 -28.10 -8.71 13.10
CA GLU A 30 -28.17 -10.07 13.63
C GLU A 30 -27.07 -11.00 13.14
N ASP A 31 -26.63 -10.85 11.86
CA ASP A 31 -25.58 -11.69 11.29
C ASP A 31 -24.79 -10.99 10.19
N LEU A 32 -23.54 -10.65 10.48
CA LEU A 32 -22.56 -10.13 9.51
C LEU A 32 -21.38 -11.12 9.33
N SER A 33 -21.48 -12.33 9.83
CA SER A 33 -20.39 -13.31 9.83
C SER A 33 -20.01 -13.80 8.44
N SER A 34 -20.94 -13.74 7.48
CA SER A 34 -20.70 -14.07 6.07
C SER A 34 -19.98 -12.96 5.29
N VAL A 35 -19.95 -11.72 5.82
CA VAL A 35 -19.34 -10.57 5.12
C VAL A 35 -17.83 -10.74 5.09
N LYS A 36 -17.30 -10.86 3.87
CA LYS A 36 -15.86 -10.95 3.58
C LYS A 36 -15.28 -9.64 3.08
N GLN A 37 -16.11 -8.81 2.44
CA GLN A 37 -15.69 -7.53 1.87
C GLN A 37 -16.62 -6.43 2.35
N LEU A 38 -16.05 -5.38 2.96
CA LEU A 38 -16.77 -4.21 3.44
C LEU A 38 -16.25 -2.96 2.73
N PHE A 39 -17.14 -2.31 1.98
CA PHE A 39 -16.84 -1.06 1.27
C PHE A 39 -17.41 0.10 2.09
N LEU A 40 -16.54 0.98 2.54
CA LEU A 40 -16.84 2.20 3.29
C LEU A 40 -16.11 3.41 2.70
N SER A 41 -15.57 3.29 1.48
CA SER A 41 -14.89 4.41 0.82
C SER A 41 -15.85 5.57 0.55
N GLN A 42 -15.28 6.79 0.42
CA GLN A 42 -16.02 8.00 0.09
C GLN A 42 -17.17 8.31 1.09
N ASN A 43 -16.88 8.15 2.37
CA ASN A 43 -17.75 8.53 3.48
C ASN A 43 -17.03 9.54 4.38
N GLU A 44 -17.63 9.93 5.46
CA GLU A 44 -17.03 10.79 6.47
C GLU A 44 -16.57 9.96 7.69
N ILE A 45 -15.92 8.84 7.43
CA ILE A 45 -15.43 7.95 8.49
C ILE A 45 -14.38 8.69 9.32
N CYS A 46 -14.70 8.92 10.57
CA CYS A 46 -13.90 9.66 11.55
C CYS A 46 -13.53 8.77 12.74
N ALA A 47 -12.91 9.35 13.76
CA ALA A 47 -12.45 8.65 14.96
C ALA A 47 -13.56 7.80 15.62
N GLU A 48 -14.74 8.39 15.84
CA GLU A 48 -15.86 7.69 16.43
C GLU A 48 -16.34 6.51 15.56
N SER A 49 -16.38 6.70 14.24
CA SER A 49 -16.71 5.65 13.27
C SER A 49 -15.77 4.45 13.37
N ILE A 50 -14.45 4.72 13.44
CA ILE A 50 -13.43 3.67 13.56
C ILE A 50 -13.52 2.96 14.90
N GLU A 51 -13.78 3.67 16.00
CA GLU A 51 -14.00 3.07 17.30
C GLU A 51 -15.22 2.13 17.30
N ILE A 52 -16.34 2.57 16.72
CA ILE A 52 -17.54 1.74 16.57
C ILE A 52 -17.21 0.50 15.75
N LEU A 53 -16.62 0.68 14.57
CA LEU A 53 -16.26 -0.42 13.65
C LEU A 53 -15.34 -1.45 14.32
N SER A 54 -14.37 -0.99 15.13
CA SER A 54 -13.42 -1.86 15.84
C SER A 54 -14.08 -2.79 16.87
N ARG A 55 -15.31 -2.47 17.29
CA ARG A 55 -16.08 -3.20 18.30
C ARG A 55 -17.20 -4.08 17.74
N VAL A 56 -17.45 -4.01 16.41
CA VAL A 56 -18.49 -4.82 15.76
C VAL A 56 -18.11 -6.29 15.83
N LYS A 57 -18.86 -7.09 16.56
CA LYS A 57 -18.56 -8.52 16.73
C LYS A 57 -18.97 -9.39 15.53
N GLY A 58 -19.81 -8.85 14.64
CA GLY A 58 -20.39 -9.59 13.53
C GLY A 58 -19.42 -9.91 12.39
N PHE A 59 -18.38 -9.10 12.15
CA PHE A 59 -17.47 -9.25 10.99
C PHE A 59 -16.38 -10.31 11.20
N THR A 60 -16.72 -11.50 11.64
CA THR A 60 -15.76 -12.58 11.94
C THR A 60 -15.05 -13.11 10.70
N GLY A 61 -15.67 -12.98 9.53
CA GLY A 61 -15.17 -13.43 8.23
C GLY A 61 -14.49 -12.37 7.37
N LEU A 62 -14.31 -11.14 7.88
CA LEU A 62 -13.83 -10.02 7.07
C LEU A 62 -12.40 -10.24 6.54
N VAL A 63 -12.25 -10.17 5.21
CA VAL A 63 -10.99 -10.38 4.47
C VAL A 63 -10.51 -9.09 3.82
N SER A 64 -11.42 -8.23 3.38
CA SER A 64 -11.09 -6.97 2.69
C SER A 64 -11.88 -5.81 3.28
N LEU A 65 -11.18 -4.72 3.60
CA LEU A 65 -11.75 -3.48 4.12
C LEU A 65 -11.31 -2.32 3.25
N TYR A 66 -12.29 -1.57 2.73
CA TYR A 66 -12.10 -0.44 1.82
C TYR A 66 -12.53 0.84 2.54
N LEU A 67 -11.58 1.71 2.81
CA LEU A 67 -11.74 2.96 3.57
C LEU A 67 -11.14 4.16 2.84
N ASN A 68 -11.00 4.07 1.51
CA ASN A 68 -10.41 5.15 0.70
C ASN A 68 -11.25 6.42 0.78
N ASN A 69 -10.59 7.59 0.63
CA ASN A 69 -11.26 8.89 0.61
C ASN A 69 -12.15 9.10 1.84
N ASN A 70 -11.55 9.01 3.03
CA ASN A 70 -12.17 9.30 4.32
C ASN A 70 -11.33 10.30 5.13
N LEU A 71 -11.61 10.45 6.41
CA LEU A 71 -10.93 11.38 7.31
C LEU A 71 -9.99 10.66 8.30
N ILE A 72 -9.44 9.51 7.90
CA ILE A 72 -8.63 8.67 8.77
C ILE A 72 -7.23 9.28 8.92
N GLY A 73 -6.88 9.65 10.13
CA GLY A 73 -5.54 10.11 10.51
C GLY A 73 -4.75 9.06 11.30
N ASP A 74 -3.73 9.54 12.01
CA ASP A 74 -2.81 8.69 12.76
C ASP A 74 -3.49 7.92 13.90
N GLU A 75 -4.38 8.58 14.65
CA GLU A 75 -5.05 7.95 15.78
C GLU A 75 -6.07 6.90 15.32
N GLU A 76 -6.82 7.17 14.24
CA GLU A 76 -7.73 6.22 13.63
C GLU A 76 -6.99 5.00 13.07
N ALA A 77 -5.86 5.22 12.40
CA ALA A 77 -5.00 4.15 11.91
C ALA A 77 -4.48 3.27 13.05
N LYS A 78 -4.17 3.86 14.20
CA LYS A 78 -3.76 3.15 15.41
C LYS A 78 -4.90 2.31 16.01
N VAL A 79 -6.13 2.81 16.03
CA VAL A 79 -7.30 2.03 16.47
C VAL A 79 -7.52 0.84 15.53
N LEU A 80 -7.48 1.06 14.20
CA LEU A 80 -7.57 0.00 13.19
C LEU A 80 -6.49 -1.07 13.41
N ALA A 81 -5.25 -0.66 13.59
CA ALA A 81 -4.11 -1.57 13.77
C ALA A 81 -4.27 -2.47 15.01
N ASN A 82 -4.90 -1.98 16.06
CA ASN A 82 -5.08 -2.70 17.33
C ASN A 82 -6.40 -3.49 17.42
N ALA A 83 -7.32 -3.30 16.49
CA ALA A 83 -8.62 -3.96 16.53
C ALA A 83 -8.53 -5.45 16.14
N GLU A 84 -8.87 -6.34 17.07
CA GLU A 84 -8.79 -7.81 16.87
C GLU A 84 -9.72 -8.30 15.75
N ILE A 85 -10.79 -7.58 15.49
CA ILE A 85 -11.76 -7.90 14.42
C ILE A 85 -11.09 -7.95 13.04
N PHE A 86 -9.97 -7.23 12.84
CA PHE A 86 -9.25 -7.16 11.57
C PHE A 86 -8.13 -8.20 11.41
N LYS A 87 -8.02 -9.16 12.34
CA LYS A 87 -6.95 -10.19 12.32
C LYS A 87 -6.96 -11.12 11.09
N ASN A 88 -8.09 -11.20 10.39
CA ASN A 88 -8.22 -12.01 9.17
C ASN A 88 -8.06 -11.20 7.88
N LEU A 89 -7.83 -9.88 7.98
CA LEU A 89 -7.67 -9.04 6.79
C LEU A 89 -6.48 -9.49 5.96
N LYS A 90 -6.74 -9.58 4.65
CA LYS A 90 -5.76 -9.78 3.59
C LYS A 90 -5.57 -8.53 2.75
N CYS A 91 -6.60 -7.68 2.65
CA CYS A 91 -6.57 -6.44 1.90
C CYS A 91 -7.10 -5.29 2.77
N LEU A 92 -6.29 -4.23 2.89
CA LEU A 92 -6.66 -2.99 3.57
C LEU A 92 -6.39 -1.82 2.65
N MET A 93 -7.43 -1.08 2.30
CA MET A 93 -7.36 0.10 1.45
C MET A 93 -7.63 1.36 2.25
N LEU A 94 -6.64 2.24 2.30
CA LEU A 94 -6.64 3.49 3.06
C LEU A 94 -6.18 4.68 2.20
N GLU A 95 -6.27 4.56 0.88
CA GLU A 95 -5.90 5.60 -0.07
C GLU A 95 -6.63 6.92 0.20
N ALA A 96 -5.97 8.04 -0.04
CA ALA A 96 -6.54 9.38 0.08
C ALA A 96 -7.21 9.62 1.46
N ASN A 97 -6.41 9.44 2.49
CA ASN A 97 -6.71 9.78 3.88
C ASN A 97 -5.66 10.77 4.43
N ASN A 98 -5.58 10.92 5.75
CA ASN A 98 -4.62 11.81 6.39
C ASN A 98 -3.67 11.05 7.32
N ILE A 99 -3.25 9.85 6.90
CA ILE A 99 -2.35 8.98 7.65
C ILE A 99 -0.92 9.48 7.47
N GLY A 100 -0.31 9.92 8.56
CA GLY A 100 1.08 10.35 8.59
C GLY A 100 2.03 9.26 9.07
N THR A 101 3.21 9.70 9.48
CA THR A 101 4.26 8.82 10.00
C THR A 101 3.79 7.95 11.15
N LYS A 102 3.08 8.53 12.14
CA LYS A 102 2.65 7.79 13.34
C LYS A 102 1.58 6.74 13.02
N GLY A 103 0.68 7.03 12.08
CA GLY A 103 -0.31 6.05 11.61
C GLY A 103 0.35 4.89 10.88
N ALA A 104 1.35 5.17 10.03
CA ALA A 104 2.15 4.14 9.38
C ALA A 104 2.94 3.28 10.38
N GLU A 105 3.53 3.89 11.43
CA GLU A 105 4.18 3.18 12.54
C GLU A 105 3.20 2.27 13.28
N ALA A 106 1.99 2.74 13.53
CA ALA A 106 0.94 1.95 14.18
C ALA A 106 0.52 0.74 13.33
N LEU A 107 0.30 0.93 12.03
CA LEU A 107 0.00 -0.16 11.09
C LEU A 107 1.16 -1.17 11.02
N ALA A 108 2.40 -0.67 10.94
CA ALA A 108 3.61 -1.49 10.89
C ALA A 108 3.83 -2.34 12.15
N SER A 109 3.40 -1.85 13.32
CA SER A 109 3.54 -2.55 14.61
C SER A 109 2.31 -3.36 15.02
N SER A 110 1.30 -3.45 14.17
CA SER A 110 0.03 -4.09 14.47
C SER A 110 0.18 -5.58 14.85
N PRO A 111 -0.37 -6.00 16.00
CA PRO A 111 -0.40 -7.42 16.36
C PRO A 111 -1.46 -8.21 15.54
N ASN A 112 -2.38 -7.52 14.86
CA ASN A 112 -3.55 -8.11 14.22
C ASN A 112 -3.44 -8.22 12.68
N LEU A 113 -2.53 -7.45 12.02
CA LEU A 113 -2.44 -7.40 10.56
C LEU A 113 -1.44 -8.41 9.95
N LYS A 114 -1.10 -9.48 10.67
CA LYS A 114 -0.11 -10.47 10.22
C LYS A 114 -0.48 -11.23 8.93
N ASN A 115 -1.79 -11.29 8.62
CA ASN A 115 -2.30 -11.95 7.43
C ASN A 115 -2.44 -11.00 6.23
N LEU A 116 -2.07 -9.71 6.39
CA LEU A 116 -2.24 -8.70 5.36
C LEU A 116 -1.33 -9.00 4.17
N GLU A 117 -1.93 -9.17 3.00
CA GLU A 117 -1.26 -9.44 1.74
C GLU A 117 -1.13 -8.17 0.89
N VAL A 118 -2.09 -7.25 1.01
CA VAL A 118 -2.16 -6.03 0.20
C VAL A 118 -2.48 -4.82 1.09
N LEU A 119 -1.64 -3.80 1.03
CA LEU A 119 -1.81 -2.53 1.75
C LEU A 119 -1.75 -1.36 0.77
N PHE A 120 -2.83 -0.57 0.69
CA PHE A 120 -2.90 0.68 -0.06
C PHE A 120 -2.85 1.86 0.91
N LEU A 121 -1.84 2.70 0.74
CA LEU A 121 -1.63 3.93 1.51
C LEU A 121 -1.42 5.15 0.59
N ASP A 122 -1.72 5.01 -0.70
CA ASP A 122 -1.53 6.08 -1.69
C ASP A 122 -2.17 7.39 -1.22
N SER A 123 -1.57 8.52 -1.57
CA SER A 123 -2.10 9.85 -1.22
C SER A 123 -2.31 10.07 0.28
N ASN A 124 -1.38 9.59 1.10
CA ASN A 124 -1.27 9.86 2.54
C ASN A 124 0.10 10.47 2.85
N PRO A 125 0.23 11.38 3.82
CA PRO A 125 1.52 12.02 4.14
C PRO A 125 2.41 11.12 5.04
N ILE A 126 2.71 9.88 4.56
CA ILE A 126 3.46 8.85 5.28
C ILE A 126 4.88 9.31 5.64
N GLY A 127 5.55 9.95 4.68
CA GLY A 127 6.93 10.40 4.80
C GLY A 127 7.97 9.28 4.85
N PRO A 128 9.27 9.64 4.87
CA PRO A 128 10.35 8.66 4.85
C PRO A 128 10.41 7.79 6.11
N GLN A 129 10.06 8.35 7.27
CA GLN A 129 10.08 7.61 8.54
C GLN A 129 8.93 6.58 8.63
N GLY A 130 7.73 6.93 8.13
CA GLY A 130 6.63 5.98 8.05
C GLY A 130 6.93 4.84 7.07
N ALA A 131 7.54 5.14 5.91
CA ALA A 131 8.02 4.12 4.98
C ALA A 131 9.08 3.21 5.61
N ARG A 132 10.00 3.77 6.39
CA ARG A 132 10.99 3.02 7.18
C ARG A 132 10.31 2.09 8.19
N ALA A 133 9.30 2.58 8.92
CA ALA A 133 8.56 1.77 9.89
C ALA A 133 7.91 0.55 9.22
N LEU A 134 7.25 0.74 8.08
CA LEU A 134 6.68 -0.36 7.28
C LEU A 134 7.77 -1.34 6.81
N ALA A 135 8.90 -0.81 6.31
CA ALA A 135 10.01 -1.61 5.80
C ALA A 135 10.70 -2.46 6.88
N CYS A 136 10.74 -1.98 8.12
CA CYS A 136 11.35 -2.66 9.26
C CYS A 136 10.35 -3.52 10.06
N SER A 137 9.12 -3.68 9.57
CA SER A 137 8.09 -4.42 10.29
C SER A 137 8.22 -5.93 10.14
N GLU A 138 8.44 -6.63 11.25
CA GLU A 138 8.29 -8.09 11.35
C GLU A 138 6.82 -8.54 11.49
N LYS A 139 5.90 -7.59 11.67
CA LYS A 139 4.48 -7.86 11.92
C LYS A 139 3.64 -8.00 10.65
N LEU A 140 4.24 -7.69 9.47
CA LEU A 140 3.58 -7.80 8.17
C LEU A 140 4.22 -8.90 7.27
N PRO A 141 4.39 -10.14 7.77
CA PRO A 141 5.15 -11.18 7.07
C PRO A 141 4.49 -11.68 5.79
N SER A 142 3.18 -11.46 5.64
CA SER A 142 2.41 -11.91 4.48
C SER A 142 2.32 -10.88 3.35
N LEU A 143 2.93 -9.69 3.53
CA LEU A 143 2.75 -8.59 2.58
C LEU A 143 3.35 -8.91 1.21
N GLN A 144 2.52 -8.81 0.17
CA GLN A 144 2.87 -9.09 -1.23
C GLN A 144 2.72 -7.85 -2.12
N ALA A 145 1.86 -6.92 -1.76
CA ALA A 145 1.67 -5.67 -2.51
C ALA A 145 1.64 -4.48 -1.55
N LEU A 146 2.48 -3.49 -1.82
CA LEU A 146 2.55 -2.24 -1.07
C LEU A 146 2.40 -1.07 -2.03
N HIS A 147 1.39 -0.25 -1.78
CA HIS A 147 1.07 0.94 -2.55
C HIS A 147 1.37 2.17 -1.69
N LEU A 148 2.29 3.00 -2.18
CA LEU A 148 2.78 4.23 -1.54
C LEU A 148 2.89 5.37 -2.57
N ASP A 149 1.99 5.44 -3.55
CA ASP A 149 2.00 6.52 -4.53
C ASP A 149 1.63 7.85 -3.86
N SER A 150 2.37 8.92 -4.15
CA SER A 150 2.11 10.26 -3.58
C SER A 150 2.12 10.29 -2.04
N THR A 151 3.11 9.66 -1.42
CA THR A 151 3.21 9.54 0.04
C THR A 151 4.45 10.22 0.65
N GLU A 152 5.17 11.01 -0.14
CA GLU A 152 6.35 11.78 0.29
C GLU A 152 7.53 10.94 0.83
N VAL A 153 7.64 9.71 0.36
CA VAL A 153 8.68 8.75 0.82
C VAL A 153 10.11 9.23 0.51
N GLY A 154 10.33 9.86 -0.64
CA GLY A 154 11.63 10.37 -1.07
C GLY A 154 12.72 9.31 -1.22
N ASP A 155 13.96 9.75 -1.32
CA ASP A 155 15.13 8.86 -1.40
C ASP A 155 15.34 8.08 -0.10
N GLU A 156 15.20 8.73 1.05
CA GLU A 156 15.46 8.11 2.36
C GLU A 156 14.51 6.94 2.65
N GLY A 157 13.20 7.15 2.44
CA GLY A 157 12.21 6.10 2.66
C GLY A 157 12.34 4.98 1.60
N THR A 158 12.64 5.33 0.34
CA THR A 158 12.91 4.34 -0.71
C THR A 158 14.12 3.47 -0.37
N GLN A 159 15.19 4.07 0.16
CA GLN A 159 16.36 3.32 0.62
C GLN A 159 15.98 2.37 1.76
N ALA A 160 15.19 2.82 2.73
CA ALA A 160 14.72 1.95 3.81
C ALA A 160 13.89 0.76 3.28
N ILE A 161 13.04 0.98 2.27
CA ILE A 161 12.28 -0.09 1.58
C ILE A 161 13.24 -1.07 0.90
N ALA A 162 14.24 -0.56 0.17
CA ALA A 162 15.20 -1.38 -0.55
C ALA A 162 16.08 -2.25 0.37
N GLU A 163 16.39 -1.75 1.57
CA GLU A 163 17.19 -2.41 2.60
C GLU A 163 16.37 -3.26 3.57
N SER A 164 15.07 -3.35 3.38
CA SER A 164 14.17 -4.08 4.28
C SER A 164 14.53 -5.56 4.41
N PRO A 165 14.72 -6.10 5.62
CA PRO A 165 14.95 -7.53 5.80
C PRO A 165 13.65 -8.36 5.71
N TYR A 166 12.48 -7.70 5.62
CA TYR A 166 11.16 -8.35 5.72
C TYR A 166 10.39 -8.39 4.40
N PHE A 167 10.83 -7.66 3.35
CA PHE A 167 10.09 -7.57 2.09
C PHE A 167 10.43 -8.66 1.06
N ASN A 168 10.97 -9.79 1.52
CA ASN A 168 11.30 -10.93 0.64
C ASN A 168 10.06 -11.54 -0.06
N ASN A 169 8.87 -11.33 0.47
CA ASN A 169 7.62 -11.80 -0.12
C ASN A 169 6.95 -10.77 -1.04
N LEU A 170 7.50 -9.54 -1.11
CA LEU A 170 6.89 -8.47 -1.88
C LEU A 170 6.98 -8.75 -3.38
N LYS A 171 5.83 -8.70 -4.06
CA LYS A 171 5.68 -8.92 -5.51
C LYS A 171 5.34 -7.65 -6.26
N LYS A 172 4.70 -6.69 -5.59
CA LYS A 172 4.28 -5.43 -6.21
C LYS A 172 4.65 -4.27 -5.31
N LEU A 173 5.34 -3.29 -5.87
CA LEU A 173 5.73 -2.05 -5.20
C LEU A 173 5.39 -0.85 -6.07
N TYR A 174 4.62 0.06 -5.52
CA TYR A 174 4.22 1.30 -6.16
C TYR A 174 4.77 2.48 -5.35
N LEU A 175 5.55 3.33 -5.99
CA LEU A 175 6.25 4.48 -5.43
C LEU A 175 6.15 5.71 -6.35
N CYS A 176 5.04 5.85 -7.09
CA CYS A 176 4.87 6.96 -8.02
C CYS A 176 4.76 8.29 -7.26
N SER A 177 5.22 9.38 -7.88
CA SER A 177 5.06 10.74 -7.34
C SER A 177 5.62 10.93 -5.92
N ASN A 178 6.80 10.38 -5.63
CA ASN A 178 7.42 10.41 -4.29
C ASN A 178 8.67 11.29 -4.18
N LYS A 179 9.01 12.06 -5.22
CA LYS A 179 10.25 12.86 -5.27
C LYS A 179 11.53 12.01 -5.10
N MET A 180 11.45 10.72 -5.44
CA MET A 180 12.60 9.82 -5.40
C MET A 180 13.60 10.20 -6.50
N GLY A 181 14.86 10.39 -6.13
CA GLY A 181 15.95 10.70 -7.03
C GLY A 181 16.82 9.48 -7.38
N ASN A 182 18.08 9.76 -7.72
CA ASN A 182 19.03 8.69 -8.05
C ASN A 182 19.36 7.79 -6.88
N VAL A 183 19.39 8.32 -5.65
CA VAL A 183 19.79 7.55 -4.45
C VAL A 183 18.81 6.43 -4.20
N GLY A 184 17.51 6.73 -4.18
CA GLY A 184 16.45 5.73 -4.03
C GLY A 184 16.42 4.72 -5.19
N ALA A 185 16.55 5.18 -6.43
CA ALA A 185 16.58 4.32 -7.61
C ALA A 185 17.77 3.33 -7.59
N ILE A 186 18.96 3.79 -7.19
CA ILE A 186 20.15 2.95 -7.05
C ILE A 186 19.96 1.94 -5.91
N ALA A 187 19.35 2.34 -4.80
CA ALA A 187 19.06 1.44 -3.69
C ALA A 187 18.10 0.33 -4.12
N LEU A 188 17.00 0.66 -4.81
CA LEU A 188 16.08 -0.35 -5.37
C LEU A 188 16.80 -1.32 -6.31
N ALA A 189 17.64 -0.80 -7.20
CA ALA A 189 18.38 -1.60 -8.18
C ALA A 189 19.37 -2.61 -7.57
N LYS A 190 19.82 -2.37 -6.33
CA LYS A 190 20.78 -3.18 -5.58
C LYS A 190 20.14 -4.00 -4.44
N SER A 191 18.84 -3.89 -4.26
CA SER A 191 18.15 -4.53 -3.13
C SER A 191 18.21 -6.06 -3.19
N GLU A 192 18.63 -6.69 -2.11
CA GLU A 192 18.62 -8.16 -1.98
C GLU A 192 17.24 -8.70 -1.56
N SER A 193 16.41 -7.87 -0.93
CA SER A 193 15.07 -8.27 -0.46
C SER A 193 13.99 -8.17 -1.53
N LEU A 194 14.16 -7.31 -2.54
CA LEU A 194 13.16 -7.05 -3.57
C LEU A 194 13.27 -7.94 -4.83
N LYS A 195 14.06 -9.01 -4.77
CA LYS A 195 14.29 -9.91 -5.92
C LYS A 195 13.06 -10.66 -6.40
N ASN A 196 11.99 -10.71 -5.60
CA ASN A 196 10.74 -11.37 -5.94
C ASN A 196 9.69 -10.40 -6.53
N LEU A 197 10.06 -9.14 -6.79
CA LEU A 197 9.16 -8.21 -7.46
C LEU A 197 8.82 -8.65 -8.88
N ASN A 198 7.49 -8.65 -9.16
CA ASN A 198 6.94 -8.78 -10.51
C ASN A 198 6.53 -7.42 -11.10
N VAL A 199 6.15 -6.47 -10.23
CA VAL A 199 5.73 -5.13 -10.65
C VAL A 199 6.47 -4.08 -9.83
N LEU A 200 7.09 -3.13 -10.53
CA LEU A 200 7.67 -1.93 -9.94
C LEU A 200 7.14 -0.70 -10.68
N SER A 201 6.52 0.21 -9.93
CA SER A 201 6.07 1.48 -10.45
C SER A 201 6.79 2.62 -9.72
N ILE A 202 7.60 3.37 -10.48
CA ILE A 202 8.42 4.51 -10.04
C ILE A 202 8.15 5.73 -10.95
N TRP A 203 6.96 5.79 -11.49
CA TRP A 203 6.50 6.82 -12.39
C TRP A 203 6.44 8.19 -11.68
N ARG A 204 6.73 9.26 -12.42
CA ARG A 204 6.65 10.63 -11.92
C ARG A 204 7.48 10.87 -10.64
N ASN A 205 8.78 10.57 -10.75
CA ASN A 205 9.78 10.83 -9.72
C ASN A 205 10.87 11.76 -10.25
N GLU A 206 11.97 11.92 -9.51
CA GLU A 206 13.08 12.79 -9.87
C GLU A 206 14.33 12.01 -10.31
N ILE A 207 14.13 10.80 -10.82
CA ILE A 207 15.22 9.91 -11.26
C ILE A 207 15.87 10.51 -12.50
N ARG A 208 17.20 10.61 -12.47
CA ARG A 208 18.05 11.06 -13.59
C ARG A 208 18.85 9.88 -14.14
N ASP A 209 19.78 10.17 -15.02
CA ASP A 209 20.55 9.20 -15.78
C ASP A 209 21.24 8.13 -14.94
N ALA A 210 21.88 8.53 -13.82
CA ALA A 210 22.56 7.56 -12.94
C ALA A 210 21.60 6.55 -12.31
N GLY A 211 20.42 7.00 -11.86
CA GLY A 211 19.39 6.12 -11.33
C GLY A 211 18.78 5.21 -12.41
N GLY A 212 18.50 5.79 -13.60
CA GLY A 212 18.00 5.05 -14.74
C GLY A 212 18.97 3.96 -15.21
N GLN A 213 20.27 4.26 -15.27
CA GLN A 213 21.32 3.31 -15.62
C GLN A 213 21.39 2.17 -14.59
N ALA A 214 21.34 2.50 -13.28
CA ALA A 214 21.35 1.50 -12.21
C ALA A 214 20.17 0.53 -12.31
N ILE A 215 18.96 1.02 -12.62
CA ILE A 215 17.79 0.17 -12.87
C ILE A 215 18.04 -0.76 -14.07
N ALA A 216 18.60 -0.23 -15.18
CA ALA A 216 18.88 -1.03 -16.38
C ALA A 216 19.88 -2.16 -16.13
N ASP A 217 20.88 -1.90 -15.28
CA ASP A 217 21.98 -2.83 -14.96
C ASP A 217 21.65 -3.74 -13.76
N SER A 218 20.44 -3.61 -13.18
CA SER A 218 20.07 -4.32 -11.96
C SER A 218 20.06 -5.83 -12.14
N GLN A 219 20.71 -6.52 -11.20
CA GLN A 219 20.63 -7.96 -11.04
C GLN A 219 19.56 -8.38 -10.02
N THR A 220 18.99 -7.43 -9.30
CA THR A 220 17.87 -7.67 -8.35
C THR A 220 16.58 -8.04 -9.07
N PHE A 221 16.28 -7.37 -10.19
CA PHE A 221 14.98 -7.46 -10.87
C PHE A 221 14.87 -8.65 -11.83
N MET A 222 15.31 -9.84 -11.40
CA MET A 222 15.27 -11.04 -12.23
C MET A 222 13.84 -11.56 -12.50
N ASN A 223 12.93 -11.32 -11.58
CA ASN A 223 11.52 -11.74 -11.67
C ASN A 223 10.60 -10.61 -12.12
N LEU A 224 11.14 -9.41 -12.42
CA LEU A 224 10.33 -8.27 -12.80
C LEU A 224 9.71 -8.48 -14.18
N GLU A 225 8.39 -8.34 -14.25
CA GLU A 225 7.58 -8.44 -15.46
C GLU A 225 7.12 -7.08 -15.96
N ARG A 226 6.83 -6.14 -15.05
CA ARG A 226 6.30 -4.83 -15.39
C ARG A 226 7.05 -3.72 -14.68
N LEU A 227 7.56 -2.77 -15.46
CA LEU A 227 8.27 -1.58 -14.99
C LEU A 227 7.60 -0.33 -15.56
N TYR A 228 7.15 0.55 -14.67
CA TYR A 228 6.58 1.85 -15.01
C TYR A 228 7.50 2.93 -14.47
N MET A 229 8.18 3.70 -15.37
CA MET A 229 9.17 4.71 -15.00
C MET A 229 9.11 5.97 -15.84
N SER A 230 7.97 6.25 -16.50
CA SER A 230 7.73 7.49 -17.22
C SER A 230 7.74 8.72 -16.31
N LEU A 231 7.81 9.90 -16.91
CA LEU A 231 7.83 11.18 -16.19
C LEU A 231 8.93 11.27 -15.12
N ASN A 232 10.12 10.80 -15.47
CA ASN A 232 11.36 11.01 -14.75
C ASN A 232 12.31 11.92 -15.59
N PHE A 233 13.41 12.36 -15.00
CA PHE A 233 14.37 13.26 -15.65
C PHE A 233 15.52 12.51 -16.35
N ILE A 234 15.24 11.31 -16.88
CA ILE A 234 16.22 10.48 -17.60
C ILE A 234 16.35 11.01 -19.03
N GLU A 235 17.57 11.32 -19.46
CA GLU A 235 17.83 11.84 -20.79
C GLU A 235 17.69 10.78 -21.89
N ARG A 236 17.44 11.25 -23.12
CA ARG A 236 17.18 10.40 -24.28
C ARG A 236 18.26 9.34 -24.55
N PRO A 237 19.57 9.62 -24.41
CA PRO A 237 20.61 8.61 -24.58
C PRO A 237 20.47 7.44 -23.60
N VAL A 238 20.24 7.74 -22.31
CA VAL A 238 20.12 6.71 -21.26
C VAL A 238 18.82 5.94 -21.42
N ARG A 239 17.71 6.60 -21.79
CA ARG A 239 16.45 5.88 -22.11
C ARG A 239 16.65 4.85 -23.23
N LYS A 240 17.51 5.15 -24.23
CA LYS A 240 17.85 4.19 -25.28
C LYS A 240 18.64 2.99 -24.71
N VAL A 241 19.57 3.25 -23.80
CA VAL A 241 20.32 2.17 -23.10
C VAL A 241 19.36 1.29 -22.30
N ILE A 242 18.46 1.88 -21.51
CA ILE A 242 17.46 1.14 -20.72
C ILE A 242 16.63 0.22 -21.63
N ARG A 243 16.10 0.74 -22.74
CA ARG A 243 15.31 -0.07 -23.70
C ARG A 243 16.10 -1.21 -24.34
N GLY A 244 17.43 -1.07 -24.46
CA GLY A 244 18.32 -2.09 -24.99
C GLY A 244 18.85 -3.08 -23.94
N SER A 245 18.60 -2.85 -22.66
CA SER A 245 19.14 -3.63 -21.56
C SER A 245 18.59 -5.05 -21.51
N ASP A 246 19.29 -5.94 -20.83
CA ASP A 246 18.81 -7.31 -20.60
C ASP A 246 17.58 -7.35 -19.69
N LEU A 247 17.45 -6.38 -18.78
CA LEU A 247 16.22 -6.18 -18.01
C LEU A 247 15.04 -5.93 -18.97
N ALA A 248 15.15 -4.93 -19.86
CA ALA A 248 14.05 -4.56 -20.75
C ALA A 248 13.61 -5.70 -21.68
N LYS A 249 14.53 -6.55 -22.12
CA LYS A 249 14.22 -7.73 -22.95
C LYS A 249 13.39 -8.80 -22.23
N ARG A 250 13.46 -8.85 -20.90
CA ARG A 250 12.70 -9.81 -20.08
C ARG A 250 11.33 -9.26 -19.68
N LEU A 251 11.16 -7.94 -19.65
CA LEU A 251 9.90 -7.32 -19.26
C LEU A 251 8.78 -7.60 -20.25
N THR A 252 7.61 -7.95 -19.76
CA THR A 252 6.37 -7.97 -20.55
C THR A 252 5.83 -6.57 -20.79
N THR A 253 6.14 -5.64 -19.88
CA THR A 253 5.72 -4.23 -19.96
C THR A 253 6.83 -3.31 -19.47
N LEU A 254 7.29 -2.41 -20.36
CA LEU A 254 8.14 -1.29 -20.00
C LEU A 254 7.45 -0.01 -20.47
N VAL A 255 7.03 0.82 -19.51
CA VAL A 255 6.45 2.13 -19.78
C VAL A 255 7.45 3.20 -19.42
N MET A 256 7.99 3.86 -20.45
CA MET A 256 9.00 4.91 -20.35
C MET A 256 8.92 5.78 -21.61
N ASP A 257 8.72 7.06 -21.44
CA ASP A 257 8.65 8.10 -22.50
C ASP A 257 10.01 8.70 -22.85
#